data_c733350b90fbfce814bc2eea56b2c6c2
#
_entry.id   c733350b90fbfce814bc2eea56b2c6c2
#
_cell.length_a   1.000
_cell.length_b   1.000
_cell.length_c   1.000
_cell.angle_alpha   90.00
_cell.angle_beta   90.00
_cell.angle_gamma   90.00
#
_symmetry.space_group_name_H-M   'P 1'
#
loop_
_entity.id
_entity.type
_entity.pdbx_description
1 polymer ?
#
loop_
_entity_poly.entity_id
_entity_poly.type
_entity_poly.pdbx_seq_one_letter_code
_entity_poly.pdbx_strand_id
1 'polypeptide(L)'
;MTVTHSGILTSTEYANAPAMLETSEGMALQIGPAMRPKDTPTQKLNPTGLCACGCGETTRLADRNRPQYGWVKGQHVLYVSGHHHRKLREPIWDDDRKCFQIPLTKGFIALVDLEDRDRVTRFAWHAVNPGRHAHYAQTGSSRNPADRLLMHRLIMGLEMGDRRQVDHIDGDGLNNRRSNLRICNQSLNNANRKVLPENSTSGFRGVSWHKQTGKWRAHIQVGGKQRHLGLFMNEVDAAKAYDEAAIGAFGEFASTNFPTQVTLEVLP
;
A
#
# COMPACT_ATOMS: atom_id res chain seq x y z
N MET A 1 -37.78 42.74 22.85
CA MET A 1 -38.80 42.02 23.66
C MET A 1 -38.52 40.54 23.51
N THR A 2 -37.99 39.99 24.58
CA THR A 2 -38.22 38.73 25.28
C THR A 2 -38.01 37.46 24.44
N VAL A 3 -36.90 36.81 24.52
CA VAL A 3 -36.36 35.66 25.32
C VAL A 3 -37.39 34.66 25.83
N THR A 4 -37.19 33.37 25.55
CA THR A 4 -37.20 32.18 26.44
C THR A 4 -36.88 30.95 25.63
N HIS A 5 -35.78 30.25 25.88
CA HIS A 5 -35.43 29.20 26.86
C HIS A 5 -36.01 27.82 26.48
N SER A 6 -35.11 26.95 26.04
CA SER A 6 -34.53 25.73 26.63
C SER A 6 -35.50 24.56 26.96
N GLY A 7 -35.14 23.40 26.54
CA GLY A 7 -35.73 22.14 26.99
C GLY A 7 -34.88 20.93 26.55
N ILE A 8 -33.85 20.67 27.32
CA ILE A 8 -33.10 19.40 27.31
C ILE A 8 -33.98 18.36 28.00
N LEU A 9 -34.26 17.22 27.33
CA LEU A 9 -34.80 16.04 28.01
C LEU A 9 -33.76 14.92 27.98
N THR A 10 -33.24 14.68 29.15
CA THR A 10 -32.42 13.54 29.56
C THR A 10 -33.26 12.28 29.63
N SER A 11 -32.79 11.22 29.00
CA SER A 11 -33.32 9.87 29.14
C SER A 11 -32.77 9.21 30.40
N THR A 12 -33.63 8.84 31.32
CA THR A 12 -33.33 7.98 32.46
C THR A 12 -34.28 6.80 32.52
N GLU A 13 -33.69 5.63 32.64
CA GLU A 13 -34.10 4.46 33.37
C GLU A 13 -35.44 3.78 33.05
N TYR A 14 -35.33 2.61 32.41
CA TYR A 14 -36.31 1.54 32.66
C TYR A 14 -35.64 0.41 33.43
N ALA A 15 -36.04 0.32 34.70
CA ALA A 15 -35.70 -0.72 35.60
C ALA A 15 -36.42 -2.03 35.23
N ASN A 16 -35.68 -3.13 35.24
CA ASN A 16 -36.21 -4.49 35.21
C ASN A 16 -36.92 -4.80 36.52
N ALA A 17 -38.20 -5.09 36.46
CA ALA A 17 -38.95 -5.78 37.53
C ALA A 17 -39.35 -7.18 37.02
N PRO A 18 -39.09 -8.26 37.77
CA PRO A 18 -39.58 -9.59 37.42
C PRO A 18 -41.06 -9.73 37.83
N ALA A 19 -41.88 -10.17 36.88
CA ALA A 19 -43.26 -10.58 37.16
C ALA A 19 -43.26 -11.87 37.98
N MET A 20 -43.81 -11.81 39.20
CA MET A 20 -44.13 -12.99 40.01
C MET A 20 -45.48 -13.55 39.57
N LEU A 21 -45.49 -14.77 39.07
CA LEU A 21 -46.69 -15.62 38.96
C LEU A 21 -46.69 -16.55 40.16
N GLU A 22 -47.62 -16.31 41.09
CA GLU A 22 -47.93 -17.25 42.16
C GLU A 22 -48.76 -18.42 41.60
N THR A 23 -48.23 -19.63 41.66
CA THR A 23 -49.01 -20.86 41.55
C THR A 23 -48.94 -21.59 42.89
N SER A 24 -50.14 -21.85 43.44
CA SER A 24 -50.36 -22.68 44.59
C SER A 24 -50.00 -24.12 44.25
N GLU A 25 -48.91 -24.61 44.81
CA GLU A 25 -48.59 -25.96 45.25
C GLU A 25 -47.07 -26.08 45.38
N GLY A 26 -46.60 -26.30 46.56
CA GLY A 26 -45.21 -26.27 46.94
C GLY A 26 -44.39 -27.42 46.37
N MET A 27 -43.68 -27.18 45.32
CA MET A 27 -42.47 -27.91 44.96
C MET A 27 -41.46 -26.91 44.37
N ALA A 28 -40.46 -26.55 45.18
CA ALA A 28 -39.37 -25.72 44.71
C ALA A 28 -38.51 -26.50 43.70
N LEU A 29 -38.77 -26.29 42.42
CA LEU A 29 -37.83 -26.66 41.35
C LEU A 29 -36.67 -25.66 41.38
N GLN A 30 -35.49 -26.13 41.79
CA GLN A 30 -34.24 -25.40 41.63
C GLN A 30 -33.98 -25.23 40.13
N ILE A 31 -34.36 -24.06 39.61
CA ILE A 31 -33.96 -23.64 38.27
C ILE A 31 -32.47 -23.29 38.38
N GLY A 32 -31.61 -24.17 37.88
CA GLY A 32 -30.19 -23.88 37.69
C GLY A 32 -30.01 -22.60 36.86
N PRO A 33 -28.83 -21.94 36.92
CA PRO A 33 -28.61 -20.67 36.24
C PRO A 33 -28.97 -20.80 34.77
N ALA A 34 -29.86 -19.92 34.29
CA ALA A 34 -30.24 -19.85 32.89
C ALA A 34 -28.97 -19.78 32.05
N MET A 35 -28.74 -20.81 31.23
CA MET A 35 -27.68 -20.74 30.20
C MET A 35 -27.93 -19.51 29.38
N ARG A 36 -26.97 -18.55 29.43
CA ARG A 36 -26.94 -17.43 28.44
C ARG A 36 -27.04 -18.05 27.06
N PRO A 37 -27.88 -17.55 26.18
CA PRO A 37 -27.89 -18.00 24.79
C PRO A 37 -26.47 -17.80 24.28
N LYS A 38 -25.76 -18.91 24.00
CA LYS A 38 -24.51 -18.85 23.22
C LYS A 38 -24.88 -18.16 21.94
N ASP A 39 -24.26 -17.01 21.68
CA ASP A 39 -24.40 -16.29 20.43
C ASP A 39 -24.37 -17.31 19.30
N THR A 40 -25.51 -17.54 18.68
CA THR A 40 -25.61 -18.41 17.50
C THR A 40 -24.77 -17.68 16.44
N PRO A 41 -23.69 -18.26 15.90
CA PRO A 41 -22.89 -17.59 14.89
C PRO A 41 -23.84 -17.21 13.76
N THR A 42 -24.06 -15.93 13.54
CA THR A 42 -24.84 -15.43 12.40
C THR A 42 -24.29 -16.08 11.14
N GLN A 43 -25.06 -16.92 10.49
CA GLN A 43 -24.69 -17.57 9.23
C GLN A 43 -24.38 -16.47 8.21
N LYS A 44 -23.11 -16.27 7.91
CA LYS A 44 -22.67 -15.35 6.85
C LYS A 44 -22.76 -16.10 5.53
N LEU A 45 -23.91 -15.97 4.87
CA LEU A 45 -24.15 -16.54 3.55
C LEU A 45 -23.29 -15.82 2.49
N ASN A 46 -22.81 -16.58 1.49
CA ASN A 46 -22.11 -16.06 0.33
C ASN A 46 -22.93 -16.34 -0.94
N PRO A 47 -23.97 -15.55 -1.22
CA PRO A 47 -24.89 -15.80 -2.34
C PRO A 47 -24.23 -15.58 -3.71
N THR A 48 -23.18 -14.78 -3.78
CA THR A 48 -22.48 -14.49 -5.04
C THR A 48 -21.50 -15.59 -5.45
N GLY A 49 -21.10 -16.45 -4.53
CA GLY A 49 -20.04 -17.43 -4.75
C GLY A 49 -18.64 -16.83 -4.91
N LEU A 50 -18.50 -15.51 -4.84
CA LEU A 50 -17.21 -14.83 -4.95
C LEU A 50 -16.55 -14.68 -3.57
N CYS A 51 -15.22 -14.61 -3.55
CA CYS A 51 -14.47 -14.43 -2.32
C CYS A 51 -14.79 -13.09 -1.66
N ALA A 52 -15.19 -13.11 -0.40
CA ALA A 52 -15.55 -11.91 0.37
C ALA A 52 -14.36 -10.97 0.65
N CYS A 53 -13.14 -11.32 0.24
CA CYS A 53 -12.00 -10.41 0.27
C CYS A 53 -11.98 -9.43 -0.91
N GLY A 54 -12.89 -9.60 -1.90
CA GLY A 54 -12.98 -8.75 -3.08
C GLY A 54 -12.01 -9.10 -4.22
N CYS A 55 -11.28 -10.21 -4.15
CA CYS A 55 -10.32 -10.60 -5.19
C CYS A 55 -10.96 -11.08 -6.51
N GLY A 56 -12.28 -11.28 -6.53
CA GLY A 56 -13.02 -11.78 -7.69
C GLY A 56 -12.95 -13.30 -7.92
N GLU A 57 -12.14 -14.03 -7.13
CA GLU A 57 -12.06 -15.48 -7.24
C GLU A 57 -13.32 -16.17 -6.72
N THR A 58 -13.74 -17.25 -7.40
CA THR A 58 -14.86 -18.08 -6.95
C THR A 58 -14.45 -18.92 -5.75
N THR A 59 -15.29 -18.97 -4.73
CA THR A 59 -15.10 -19.79 -3.55
C THR A 59 -15.63 -21.20 -3.78
N ARG A 60 -15.05 -22.19 -3.12
CA ARG A 60 -15.53 -23.56 -3.15
C ARG A 60 -16.86 -23.72 -2.40
N LEU A 61 -17.60 -24.76 -2.71
CA LEU A 61 -18.73 -25.20 -1.90
C LEU A 61 -18.21 -25.92 -0.64
N ALA A 62 -18.88 -25.70 0.48
CA ALA A 62 -18.57 -26.41 1.73
C ALA A 62 -18.98 -27.89 1.62
N ASP A 63 -18.03 -28.78 1.92
CA ASP A 63 -18.21 -30.26 1.91
C ASP A 63 -19.02 -30.76 3.11
N ARG A 64 -19.06 -29.96 4.18
CA ARG A 64 -19.75 -30.26 5.45
C ARG A 64 -20.13 -29.01 6.19
N ASN A 65 -21.03 -29.18 7.18
CA ASN A 65 -21.35 -28.09 8.11
C ASN A 65 -20.21 -27.87 9.10
N ARG A 66 -19.80 -26.60 9.25
CA ARG A 66 -18.82 -26.15 10.27
C ARG A 66 -19.30 -24.84 10.89
N PRO A 67 -20.17 -24.91 11.92
CA PRO A 67 -20.79 -23.72 12.53
C PRO A 67 -19.76 -22.69 13.02
N GLN A 68 -18.62 -23.13 13.55
CA GLN A 68 -17.56 -22.26 14.02
C GLN A 68 -16.95 -21.38 12.91
N TYR A 69 -17.10 -21.76 11.63
CA TYR A 69 -16.66 -20.99 10.46
C TYR A 69 -17.82 -20.42 9.66
N GLY A 70 -19.07 -20.65 10.09
CA GLY A 70 -20.28 -20.26 9.36
C GLY A 70 -20.52 -21.07 8.08
N TRP A 71 -19.91 -22.26 7.95
CA TRP A 71 -20.07 -23.08 6.75
C TRP A 71 -21.33 -23.93 6.81
N VAL A 72 -22.07 -23.91 5.71
CA VAL A 72 -23.23 -24.77 5.47
C VAL A 72 -22.93 -25.66 4.25
N LYS A 73 -23.09 -26.97 4.40
CA LYS A 73 -22.85 -27.95 3.32
C LYS A 73 -23.61 -27.56 2.05
N GLY A 74 -22.91 -27.55 0.92
CA GLY A 74 -23.49 -27.21 -0.38
C GLY A 74 -23.60 -25.71 -0.65
N GLN A 75 -23.18 -24.84 0.28
CA GLN A 75 -23.13 -23.41 0.07
C GLN A 75 -21.68 -22.93 -0.11
N HIS A 76 -21.51 -21.83 -0.83
CA HIS A 76 -20.20 -21.22 -1.01
C HIS A 76 -19.62 -20.72 0.32
N VAL A 77 -18.36 -21.06 0.60
CA VAL A 77 -17.64 -20.50 1.73
C VAL A 77 -17.34 -19.01 1.48
N LEU A 78 -17.14 -18.21 2.54
CA LEU A 78 -16.92 -16.77 2.40
C LEU A 78 -15.61 -16.42 1.69
N TYR A 79 -14.58 -17.23 1.87
CA TYR A 79 -13.22 -16.89 1.40
C TYR A 79 -12.59 -18.07 0.67
N VAL A 80 -11.82 -17.79 -0.35
CA VAL A 80 -10.83 -18.72 -0.89
C VAL A 80 -9.80 -19.05 0.21
N SER A 81 -9.23 -20.23 0.18
CA SER A 81 -8.27 -20.66 1.20
C SER A 81 -7.12 -19.66 1.37
N GLY A 82 -6.90 -19.21 2.59
CA GLY A 82 -5.90 -18.20 2.92
C GLY A 82 -6.34 -16.74 2.76
N HIS A 83 -7.52 -16.47 2.19
CA HIS A 83 -8.02 -15.10 1.97
C HIS A 83 -8.82 -14.50 3.14
N HIS A 84 -9.18 -15.28 4.15
CA HIS A 84 -9.96 -14.84 5.29
C HIS A 84 -9.28 -13.76 6.16
N HIS A 85 -7.97 -13.58 6.04
CA HIS A 85 -7.23 -12.51 6.71
C HIS A 85 -7.11 -11.24 5.86
N ARG A 86 -7.53 -11.27 4.60
CA ARG A 86 -7.46 -10.13 3.69
C ARG A 86 -8.69 -9.25 3.92
N LYS A 87 -8.54 -8.22 4.75
CA LYS A 87 -9.59 -7.22 4.94
C LYS A 87 -9.39 -6.10 3.91
N LEU A 88 -10.43 -5.84 3.11
CA LEU A 88 -10.49 -4.59 2.35
C LEU A 88 -10.55 -3.44 3.37
N ARG A 89 -9.78 -2.41 3.12
CA ARG A 89 -9.78 -1.19 3.92
C ARG A 89 -10.42 -0.10 3.09
N GLU A 90 -11.31 0.66 3.72
CA GLU A 90 -11.97 1.77 3.06
C GLU A 90 -10.94 2.83 2.66
N PRO A 91 -10.97 3.30 1.40
CA PRO A 91 -10.14 4.40 0.96
C PRO A 91 -10.62 5.69 1.61
N ILE A 92 -9.68 6.55 1.99
CA ILE A 92 -9.95 7.85 2.61
C ILE A 92 -9.62 8.93 1.59
N TRP A 93 -10.57 9.84 1.32
CA TRP A 93 -10.30 10.99 0.47
C TRP A 93 -9.43 12.00 1.19
N ASP A 94 -8.35 12.44 0.54
CA ASP A 94 -7.45 13.50 1.00
C ASP A 94 -7.74 14.75 0.17
N ASP A 95 -8.42 15.70 0.80
CA ASP A 95 -8.87 16.90 0.09
C ASP A 95 -7.72 17.88 -0.22
N ASP A 96 -6.68 17.88 0.59
CA ASP A 96 -5.50 18.73 0.37
C ASP A 96 -4.68 18.22 -0.82
N ARG A 97 -4.48 16.92 -0.92
CA ARG A 97 -3.69 16.28 -2.00
C ARG A 97 -4.52 15.94 -3.22
N LYS A 98 -5.87 16.05 -3.15
CA LYS A 98 -6.80 15.64 -4.22
C LYS A 98 -6.58 14.21 -4.70
N CYS A 99 -6.41 13.27 -3.76
CA CYS A 99 -6.18 11.87 -4.03
C CYS A 99 -6.79 10.97 -2.95
N PHE A 100 -6.86 9.66 -3.20
CA PHE A 100 -7.25 8.68 -2.20
C PHE A 100 -6.05 8.15 -1.43
N GLN A 101 -6.20 8.04 -0.13
CA GLN A 101 -5.35 7.31 0.77
C GLN A 101 -5.88 5.88 0.90
N ILE A 102 -5.09 4.90 0.48
CA ILE A 102 -5.39 3.48 0.62
C ILE A 102 -4.63 2.94 1.84
N PRO A 103 -5.33 2.64 2.96
CA PRO A 103 -4.67 2.14 4.15
C PRO A 103 -4.07 0.74 3.90
N LEU A 104 -2.82 0.54 4.27
CA LEU A 104 -2.09 -0.71 4.17
C LEU A 104 -1.89 -1.36 5.55
N THR A 105 -1.17 -2.48 5.60
CA THR A 105 -0.72 -3.08 6.87
C THR A 105 0.32 -2.19 7.55
N LYS A 106 0.45 -2.34 8.88
CA LYS A 106 1.45 -1.64 9.70
C LYS A 106 1.34 -0.11 9.70
N GLY A 107 0.15 0.44 9.40
CA GLY A 107 -0.09 1.88 9.40
C GLY A 107 0.43 2.63 8.17
N PHE A 108 0.97 1.94 7.17
CA PHE A 108 1.34 2.57 5.90
C PHE A 108 0.12 2.98 5.09
N ILE A 109 0.28 3.98 4.24
CA ILE A 109 -0.75 4.53 3.37
C ILE A 109 -0.18 4.64 1.96
N ALA A 110 -0.91 4.14 0.96
CA ALA A 110 -0.60 4.38 -0.44
C ALA A 110 -1.50 5.49 -1.00
N LEU A 111 -0.94 6.36 -1.84
CA LEU A 111 -1.66 7.43 -2.53
C LEU A 111 -2.08 6.98 -3.92
N VAL A 112 -3.32 7.28 -4.31
CA VAL A 112 -3.89 6.86 -5.60
C VAL A 112 -4.81 7.96 -6.13
N ASP A 113 -4.78 8.21 -7.42
CA ASP A 113 -5.67 9.18 -8.05
C ASP A 113 -7.12 8.68 -8.09
N LEU A 114 -8.07 9.62 -8.20
CA LEU A 114 -9.51 9.34 -8.21
C LEU A 114 -9.88 8.30 -9.29
N GLU A 115 -9.32 8.39 -10.47
CA GLU A 115 -9.61 7.50 -11.60
C GLU A 115 -9.20 6.03 -11.39
N ASP A 116 -8.24 5.78 -10.52
CA ASP A 116 -7.75 4.43 -10.21
C ASP A 116 -8.38 3.83 -8.94
N ARG A 117 -9.19 4.61 -8.21
CA ARG A 117 -9.82 4.17 -6.96
C ARG A 117 -10.53 2.83 -7.12
N ASP A 118 -11.45 2.72 -8.06
CA ASP A 118 -12.29 1.52 -8.22
C ASP A 118 -11.50 0.29 -8.67
N ARG A 119 -10.39 0.53 -9.39
CA ARG A 119 -9.47 -0.54 -9.80
C ARG A 119 -8.71 -1.09 -8.61
N VAL A 120 -8.19 -0.22 -7.72
CA VAL A 120 -7.35 -0.64 -6.60
C VAL A 120 -8.17 -1.16 -5.42
N THR A 121 -9.38 -0.65 -5.17
CA THR A 121 -10.20 -1.04 -4.02
C THR A 121 -10.76 -2.46 -4.12
N ARG A 122 -10.66 -3.10 -5.28
CA ARG A 122 -10.99 -4.53 -5.47
C ARG A 122 -10.04 -5.47 -4.73
N PHE A 123 -8.90 -4.99 -4.26
CA PHE A 123 -7.84 -5.80 -3.68
C PHE A 123 -7.54 -5.40 -2.24
N ALA A 124 -7.17 -6.39 -1.43
CA ALA A 124 -6.63 -6.15 -0.09
C ALA A 124 -5.11 -5.93 -0.18
N TRP A 125 -4.66 -4.72 0.04
CA TRP A 125 -3.27 -4.32 -0.05
C TRP A 125 -2.53 -4.45 1.28
N HIS A 126 -1.24 -4.77 1.20
CA HIS A 126 -0.33 -4.76 2.35
C HIS A 126 0.99 -4.10 1.94
N ALA A 127 1.65 -3.48 2.92
CA ALA A 127 2.95 -2.89 2.70
C ALA A 127 4.02 -3.99 2.68
N VAL A 128 4.86 -3.99 1.66
CA VAL A 128 6.05 -4.83 1.55
C VAL A 128 7.29 -3.95 1.45
N ASN A 129 8.39 -4.44 2.00
CA ASN A 129 9.71 -3.81 1.86
C ASN A 129 10.64 -4.85 1.24
N PRO A 130 10.79 -4.89 -0.09
CA PRO A 130 11.70 -5.81 -0.77
C PRO A 130 13.18 -5.44 -0.62
N GLY A 131 13.46 -4.26 -0.06
CA GLY A 131 14.80 -3.75 0.17
C GLY A 131 14.83 -2.80 1.38
N ARG A 132 15.99 -2.24 1.71
CA ARG A 132 16.14 -1.44 2.92
C ARG A 132 15.45 -0.07 2.90
N HIS A 133 15.07 0.43 1.73
CA HIS A 133 14.79 1.87 1.57
C HIS A 133 13.42 2.23 0.97
N ALA A 134 12.64 1.27 0.49
CA ALA A 134 11.36 1.58 -0.13
C ALA A 134 10.27 0.60 0.29
N HIS A 135 9.08 1.12 0.57
CA HIS A 135 7.87 0.34 0.77
C HIS A 135 7.02 0.38 -0.50
N TYR A 136 6.33 -0.72 -0.79
CA TYR A 136 5.39 -0.82 -1.91
C TYR A 136 4.07 -1.41 -1.44
N ALA A 137 2.99 -1.05 -2.11
CA ALA A 137 1.69 -1.68 -1.94
C ALA A 137 1.61 -2.93 -2.80
N GLN A 138 1.43 -4.09 -2.17
CA GLN A 138 1.32 -5.40 -2.81
C GLN A 138 0.04 -6.10 -2.39
N THR A 139 -0.57 -6.85 -3.31
CA THR A 139 -1.60 -7.85 -3.01
C THR A 139 -1.10 -9.23 -3.44
N GLY A 140 -1.85 -10.29 -3.10
CA GLY A 140 -1.45 -11.66 -3.42
C GLY A 140 -0.86 -12.42 -2.24
N SER A 141 -0.61 -13.72 -2.44
CA SER A 141 -0.07 -14.60 -1.43
C SER A 141 1.45 -14.53 -1.37
N SER A 142 2.01 -14.57 -0.16
CA SER A 142 3.46 -14.76 0.01
C SER A 142 3.93 -16.16 -0.43
N ARG A 143 3.01 -17.12 -0.47
CA ARG A 143 3.30 -18.53 -0.81
C ARG A 143 3.40 -18.77 -2.31
N ASN A 144 2.65 -18.03 -3.12
CA ASN A 144 2.71 -18.11 -4.57
C ASN A 144 3.16 -16.77 -5.17
N PRO A 145 4.40 -16.65 -5.67
CA PRO A 145 4.89 -15.43 -6.31
C PRO A 145 4.05 -15.00 -7.52
N ALA A 146 3.42 -15.94 -8.22
CA ALA A 146 2.56 -15.66 -9.36
C ALA A 146 1.29 -14.87 -9.01
N ASP A 147 0.86 -14.93 -7.75
CA ASP A 147 -0.32 -14.17 -7.29
C ASP A 147 0.03 -12.74 -6.82
N ARG A 148 1.31 -12.37 -6.86
CA ARG A 148 1.77 -11.06 -6.36
C ARG A 148 1.54 -9.98 -7.39
N LEU A 149 0.70 -9.02 -7.04
CA LEU A 149 0.45 -7.85 -7.85
C LEU A 149 0.89 -6.60 -7.08
N LEU A 150 1.69 -5.76 -7.71
CA LEU A 150 2.10 -4.46 -7.19
C LEU A 150 1.14 -3.38 -7.67
N MET A 151 0.75 -2.45 -6.79
CA MET A 151 -0.25 -1.43 -7.07
C MET A 151 0.14 -0.54 -8.27
N HIS A 152 1.37 -0.07 -8.32
CA HIS A 152 1.87 0.74 -9.44
C HIS A 152 1.81 -0.01 -10.79
N ARG A 153 2.02 -1.33 -10.80
CA ARG A 153 1.90 -2.13 -12.04
C ARG A 153 0.45 -2.25 -12.48
N LEU A 154 -0.47 -2.47 -11.52
CA LEU A 154 -1.91 -2.50 -11.79
C LEU A 154 -2.38 -1.16 -12.39
N ILE A 155 -1.99 -0.03 -11.80
CA ILE A 155 -2.35 1.32 -12.25
C ILE A 155 -1.82 1.59 -13.66
N MET A 156 -0.56 1.22 -13.92
CA MET A 156 0.08 1.41 -15.23
C MET A 156 -0.31 0.35 -16.27
N GLY A 157 -1.20 -0.58 -15.94
CA GLY A 157 -1.70 -1.60 -16.87
C GLY A 157 -0.67 -2.64 -17.28
N LEU A 158 0.36 -2.90 -16.45
CA LEU A 158 1.36 -3.93 -16.71
C LEU A 158 0.88 -5.28 -16.20
N GLU A 159 0.75 -6.23 -17.11
CA GLU A 159 0.33 -7.59 -16.80
C GLU A 159 1.44 -8.42 -16.16
N MET A 160 1.06 -9.61 -15.66
CA MET A 160 2.01 -10.62 -15.19
C MET A 160 2.93 -11.05 -16.32
N GLY A 161 4.24 -11.10 -16.04
CA GLY A 161 5.25 -11.44 -17.04
C GLY A 161 5.77 -10.28 -17.89
N ASP A 162 5.14 -9.11 -17.85
CA ASP A 162 5.68 -7.90 -18.49
C ASP A 162 7.03 -7.52 -17.84
N ARG A 163 8.08 -7.43 -18.67
CA ARG A 163 9.45 -7.15 -18.22
C ARG A 163 9.70 -5.66 -17.95
N ARG A 164 8.80 -4.79 -18.41
CA ARG A 164 8.90 -3.35 -18.13
C ARG A 164 8.73 -3.13 -16.62
N GLN A 165 9.40 -2.10 -16.13
CA GLN A 165 9.30 -1.67 -14.75
C GLN A 165 8.47 -0.39 -14.66
N VAL A 166 8.00 -0.11 -13.46
CA VAL A 166 7.42 1.19 -13.12
C VAL A 166 8.34 1.84 -12.11
N ASP A 167 8.74 3.05 -12.40
CA ASP A 167 9.54 3.92 -11.55
C ASP A 167 8.64 4.94 -10.85
N HIS A 168 8.98 5.27 -9.60
CA HIS A 168 8.38 6.37 -8.83
C HIS A 168 9.30 7.57 -8.91
N ILE A 169 8.86 8.64 -9.56
CA ILE A 169 9.67 9.84 -9.86
C ILE A 169 10.24 10.44 -8.58
N ASP A 170 9.44 10.52 -7.52
CA ASP A 170 9.86 11.02 -6.20
C ASP A 170 10.67 10.02 -5.36
N GLY A 171 10.70 8.75 -5.77
CA GLY A 171 11.35 7.64 -5.06
C GLY A 171 10.50 7.05 -3.92
N ASP A 172 9.27 7.54 -3.67
CA ASP A 172 8.33 6.96 -2.71
C ASP A 172 7.46 5.89 -3.38
N GLY A 173 7.73 4.61 -3.10
CA GLY A 173 6.99 3.48 -3.65
C GLY A 173 5.53 3.36 -3.16
N LEU A 174 5.08 4.23 -2.28
CA LEU A 174 3.69 4.34 -1.82
C LEU A 174 2.91 5.47 -2.51
N ASN A 175 3.58 6.39 -3.19
CA ASN A 175 2.94 7.41 -4.00
C ASN A 175 2.61 6.86 -5.40
N ASN A 176 1.47 6.18 -5.51
CA ASN A 176 1.03 5.53 -6.74
C ASN A 176 0.13 6.44 -7.61
N ARG A 177 0.30 7.75 -7.54
CA ARG A 177 -0.38 8.69 -8.42
C ARG A 177 0.23 8.62 -9.81
N ARG A 178 -0.59 8.71 -10.86
CA ARG A 178 -0.13 8.59 -12.25
C ARG A 178 0.92 9.63 -12.62
N SER A 179 0.81 10.85 -12.07
CA SER A 179 1.81 11.91 -12.25
C SER A 179 3.18 11.58 -11.66
N ASN A 180 3.24 10.60 -10.75
CA ASN A 180 4.47 10.12 -10.11
C ASN A 180 4.98 8.79 -10.70
N LEU A 181 4.21 8.15 -11.58
CA LEU A 181 4.54 6.84 -12.15
C LEU A 181 4.98 6.98 -13.61
N ARG A 182 6.03 6.27 -13.98
CA ARG A 182 6.46 6.17 -15.37
C ARG A 182 6.99 4.77 -15.69
N ILE A 183 6.73 4.32 -16.93
CA ILE A 183 7.23 3.03 -17.41
C ILE A 183 8.70 3.18 -17.80
N CYS A 184 9.53 2.25 -17.35
CA CYS A 184 10.96 2.28 -17.61
C CYS A 184 11.54 0.86 -17.79
N ASN A 185 12.82 0.80 -18.08
CA ASN A 185 13.63 -0.41 -17.98
C ASN A 185 14.48 -0.39 -16.70
N GLN A 186 15.17 -1.50 -16.42
CA GLN A 186 16.02 -1.64 -15.24
C GLN A 186 17.12 -0.56 -15.14
N SER A 187 17.71 -0.15 -16.27
CA SER A 187 18.79 0.85 -16.29
C SER A 187 18.28 2.23 -15.87
N LEU A 188 17.14 2.65 -16.43
CA LEU A 188 16.49 3.92 -16.10
C LEU A 188 15.98 3.95 -14.66
N ASN A 189 15.38 2.85 -14.18
CA ASN A 189 14.94 2.75 -12.80
C ASN A 189 16.12 2.87 -11.82
N ASN A 190 17.27 2.25 -12.14
CA ASN A 190 18.48 2.39 -11.33
C ASN A 190 19.04 3.83 -11.36
N ALA A 191 18.88 4.56 -12.47
CA ALA A 191 19.33 5.95 -12.59
C ALA A 191 18.54 6.89 -11.64
N ASN A 192 17.25 6.62 -11.40
CA ASN A 192 16.41 7.42 -10.49
C ASN A 192 16.61 7.09 -8.99
N ARG A 193 17.48 6.15 -8.62
CA ARG A 193 17.70 5.81 -7.19
C ARG A 193 18.10 7.05 -6.40
N LYS A 194 17.36 7.35 -5.33
CA LYS A 194 17.63 8.52 -4.47
C LYS A 194 18.68 8.25 -3.37
N VAL A 195 18.93 6.98 -3.05
CA VAL A 195 19.79 6.58 -1.93
C VAL A 195 21.22 6.34 -2.40
N LEU A 196 22.16 6.96 -1.70
CA LEU A 196 23.58 6.71 -1.89
C LEU A 196 23.98 5.36 -1.24
N PRO A 197 25.02 4.67 -1.77
CA PRO A 197 25.59 3.50 -1.11
C PRO A 197 26.09 3.84 0.30
N GLU A 198 25.88 2.94 1.27
CA GLU A 198 26.33 3.12 2.67
C GLU A 198 27.85 3.30 2.80
N ASN A 199 28.62 2.75 1.86
CA ASN A 199 30.08 2.85 1.81
C ASN A 199 30.59 3.97 0.89
N SER A 200 29.74 4.93 0.54
CA SER A 200 30.16 6.09 -0.24
C SER A 200 31.20 6.91 0.52
N THR A 201 32.29 7.23 -0.13
CA THR A 201 33.33 8.13 0.41
C THR A 201 33.01 9.60 0.17
N SER A 202 31.93 9.88 -0.54
CA SER A 202 31.43 11.19 -0.92
C SER A 202 29.97 11.32 -0.52
N GLY A 203 29.53 12.54 -0.22
CA GLY A 203 28.12 12.88 -0.07
C GLY A 203 27.36 12.95 -1.39
N PHE A 204 28.03 12.77 -2.53
CA PHE A 204 27.48 12.92 -3.86
C PHE A 204 27.43 11.61 -4.64
N ARG A 205 26.40 11.47 -5.47
CA ARG A 205 26.23 10.35 -6.39
C ARG A 205 27.30 10.37 -7.47
N GLY A 206 27.88 9.20 -7.76
CA GLY A 206 28.85 9.02 -8.81
C GLY A 206 30.23 9.63 -8.52
N VAL A 207 30.45 10.08 -7.28
CA VAL A 207 31.71 10.68 -6.82
C VAL A 207 32.36 9.76 -5.78
N SER A 208 33.67 9.59 -5.87
CA SER A 208 34.47 8.83 -4.91
C SER A 208 35.90 9.39 -4.78
N TRP A 209 36.47 9.28 -3.58
CA TRP A 209 37.84 9.68 -3.38
C TRP A 209 38.81 8.70 -4.04
N HIS A 210 39.73 9.19 -4.87
CA HIS A 210 40.75 8.41 -5.55
C HIS A 210 42.07 8.56 -4.82
N LYS A 211 42.38 7.59 -3.94
CA LYS A 211 43.52 7.63 -2.99
C LYS A 211 44.89 7.86 -3.67
N GLN A 212 45.13 7.25 -4.84
CA GLN A 212 46.41 7.33 -5.52
C GLN A 212 46.76 8.73 -6.02
N THR A 213 45.74 9.50 -6.44
CA THR A 213 45.94 10.84 -7.00
C THR A 213 45.58 11.96 -6.05
N GLY A 214 44.97 11.64 -4.88
CA GLY A 214 44.47 12.65 -3.97
C GLY A 214 43.38 13.55 -4.58
N LYS A 215 42.55 13.00 -5.45
CA LYS A 215 41.47 13.74 -6.17
C LYS A 215 40.13 13.05 -6.08
N TRP A 216 39.07 13.80 -6.33
CA TRP A 216 37.71 13.30 -6.46
C TRP A 216 37.49 12.73 -7.85
N ARG A 217 37.10 11.46 -7.93
CA ARG A 217 36.79 10.78 -9.19
C ARG A 217 35.28 10.83 -9.44
N ALA A 218 34.87 11.40 -10.57
CA ALA A 218 33.52 11.29 -11.08
C ALA A 218 33.39 10.12 -12.06
N HIS A 219 32.31 9.35 -11.94
CA HIS A 219 31.99 8.22 -12.81
C HIS A 219 30.49 7.98 -12.89
N ILE A 220 30.04 7.43 -14.03
CA ILE A 220 28.63 7.07 -14.23
C ILE A 220 28.53 5.66 -14.83
N GLN A 221 27.46 4.95 -14.53
CA GLN A 221 27.18 3.64 -15.12
C GLN A 221 26.05 3.78 -16.16
N VAL A 222 26.36 3.50 -17.42
CA VAL A 222 25.41 3.56 -18.54
C VAL A 222 25.46 2.25 -19.32
N GLY A 223 24.30 1.60 -19.50
CA GLY A 223 24.24 0.33 -20.24
C GLY A 223 25.10 -0.78 -19.64
N GLY A 224 25.20 -0.86 -18.30
CA GLY A 224 26.04 -1.85 -17.60
C GLY A 224 27.54 -1.55 -17.60
N LYS A 225 27.99 -0.48 -18.28
CA LYS A 225 29.40 -0.09 -18.35
C LYS A 225 29.65 1.17 -17.52
N GLN A 226 30.73 1.14 -16.73
CA GLN A 226 31.20 2.33 -16.03
C GLN A 226 31.99 3.23 -16.97
N ARG A 227 31.63 4.53 -16.99
CA ARG A 227 32.36 5.58 -17.71
C ARG A 227 33.05 6.48 -16.70
N HIS A 228 34.32 6.73 -16.90
CA HIS A 228 35.10 7.71 -16.14
C HIS A 228 34.84 9.10 -16.70
N LEU A 229 34.48 10.06 -15.83
CA LEU A 229 34.14 11.44 -16.22
C LEU A 229 35.27 12.43 -15.93
N GLY A 230 36.20 12.06 -15.04
CA GLY A 230 37.35 12.89 -14.69
C GLY A 230 37.81 12.77 -13.26
N LEU A 231 38.93 13.43 -12.96
CA LEU A 231 39.50 13.61 -11.63
C LEU A 231 39.54 15.11 -11.30
N PHE A 232 38.90 15.49 -10.20
CA PHE A 232 38.68 16.87 -9.79
C PHE A 232 39.34 17.16 -8.44
N MET A 233 39.80 18.38 -8.27
CA MET A 233 40.36 18.84 -6.97
C MET A 233 39.23 19.08 -5.97
N ASN A 234 38.05 19.46 -6.43
CA ASN A 234 36.86 19.77 -5.65
C ASN A 234 35.80 18.70 -5.84
N GLU A 235 35.18 18.26 -4.74
CA GLU A 235 34.10 17.27 -4.72
C GLU A 235 32.85 17.75 -5.45
N VAL A 236 32.49 19.03 -5.32
CA VAL A 236 31.33 19.64 -5.97
C VAL A 236 31.49 19.66 -7.50
N ASP A 237 32.73 19.91 -8.01
CA ASP A 237 32.97 19.90 -9.45
C ASP A 237 32.85 18.49 -10.03
N ALA A 238 33.31 17.48 -9.27
CA ALA A 238 33.08 16.07 -9.63
C ALA A 238 31.58 15.72 -9.66
N ALA A 239 30.78 16.26 -8.72
CA ALA A 239 29.35 16.03 -8.64
C ALA A 239 28.59 16.72 -9.81
N LYS A 240 29.01 17.93 -10.19
CA LYS A 240 28.44 18.61 -11.38
C LYS A 240 28.73 17.85 -12.66
N ALA A 241 29.96 17.36 -12.84
CA ALA A 241 30.31 16.52 -14.00
C ALA A 241 29.49 15.23 -14.06
N TYR A 242 29.18 14.64 -12.90
CA TYR A 242 28.23 13.53 -12.83
C TYR A 242 26.83 13.95 -13.28
N ASP A 243 26.32 15.07 -12.79
CA ASP A 243 24.96 15.55 -13.08
C ASP A 243 24.76 15.82 -14.56
N GLU A 244 25.73 16.49 -15.22
CA GLU A 244 25.71 16.70 -16.67
C GLU A 244 25.68 15.39 -17.45
N ALA A 245 26.53 14.44 -17.08
CA ALA A 245 26.58 13.13 -17.69
C ALA A 245 25.28 12.32 -17.44
N ALA A 246 24.68 12.45 -16.27
CA ALA A 246 23.43 11.78 -15.91
C ALA A 246 22.24 12.34 -16.72
N ILE A 247 22.14 13.66 -16.84
CA ILE A 247 21.11 14.31 -17.66
C ILE A 247 21.26 13.87 -19.13
N GLY A 248 22.47 13.87 -19.66
CA GLY A 248 22.71 13.45 -21.05
C GLY A 248 22.43 11.97 -21.31
N ALA A 249 22.65 11.09 -20.31
CA ALA A 249 22.47 9.66 -20.47
C ALA A 249 21.05 9.17 -20.16
N PHE A 250 20.34 9.80 -19.24
CA PHE A 250 19.08 9.31 -18.67
C PHE A 250 17.91 10.30 -18.83
N GLY A 251 18.16 11.52 -19.28
CA GLY A 251 17.12 12.55 -19.46
C GLY A 251 16.32 12.78 -18.17
N GLU A 252 15.01 12.68 -18.27
CA GLU A 252 14.08 12.85 -17.14
C GLU A 252 14.26 11.82 -16.00
N PHE A 253 14.91 10.68 -16.27
CA PHE A 253 15.21 9.66 -15.26
C PHE A 253 16.48 9.95 -14.46
N ALA A 254 17.21 11.00 -14.79
CA ALA A 254 18.43 11.35 -14.08
C ALA A 254 18.13 11.78 -12.64
N SER A 255 18.79 11.14 -11.68
CA SER A 255 18.82 11.63 -10.30
C SER A 255 20.10 12.43 -10.09
N THR A 256 19.99 13.73 -10.13
CA THR A 256 21.10 14.69 -9.99
C THR A 256 21.42 14.95 -8.50
N ASN A 257 22.65 15.37 -8.23
CA ASN A 257 23.10 15.79 -6.91
C ASN A 257 22.59 17.19 -6.55
N PHE A 258 22.47 18.05 -7.56
CA PHE A 258 21.94 19.39 -7.41
C PHE A 258 20.60 19.52 -8.14
N PRO A 259 19.68 20.36 -7.63
CA PRO A 259 18.44 20.66 -8.35
C PRO A 259 18.75 21.18 -9.75
N THR A 260 18.17 20.55 -10.75
CA THR A 260 18.25 21.07 -12.11
C THR A 260 17.41 22.35 -12.15
N GLN A 261 18.05 23.52 -12.29
CA GLN A 261 17.33 24.72 -12.64
C GLN A 261 16.81 24.52 -14.07
N VAL A 262 15.54 24.17 -14.18
CA VAL A 262 14.85 24.24 -15.48
C VAL A 262 14.73 25.75 -15.79
N THR A 263 15.72 26.28 -16.49
CA THR A 263 15.54 27.54 -17.16
C THR A 263 14.49 27.28 -18.24
N LEU A 264 13.25 27.64 -17.97
CA LEU A 264 12.24 27.81 -19.00
C LEU A 264 12.76 28.97 -19.87
N GLU A 265 13.59 28.66 -20.86
CA GLU A 265 13.79 29.58 -22.00
C GLU A 265 12.43 29.65 -22.68
N VAL A 266 11.70 30.69 -22.34
CA VAL A 266 10.57 31.16 -23.15
C VAL A 266 11.17 31.53 -24.47
N LEU A 267 11.11 30.62 -25.44
CA LEU A 267 11.40 30.95 -26.82
C LEU A 267 10.43 32.05 -27.26
N PRO A 268 10.94 33.10 -27.89
CA PRO A 268 10.16 34.27 -28.30
C PRO A 268 9.09 33.94 -29.31
#